data_262ce549011c048a9d037a9a7e9bf8e6
#
_entry.id   262ce549011c048a9d037a9a7e9bf8e6
#
_cell.length_a   1.000
_cell.length_b   1.000
_cell.length_c   1.000
_cell.angle_alpha   90.00
_cell.angle_beta   90.00
_cell.angle_gamma   90.00
#
_symmetry.space_group_name_H-M   'P 1'
#
loop_
_entity.id
_entity.type
_entity.pdbx_description
1 polymer ?
#
loop_
_entity_poly.entity_id
_entity_poly.type
_entity_poly.pdbx_seq_one_letter_code
_entity_poly.pdbx_strand_id
1 'polypeptide(L)'
;MAEGLRDLAAGRETDAAWLVLIGAPRLTGLGITVPPPPAEWLSAGHDPSPEHRLYARLAASDPDSAHSRYNALVRTLVSFERAGECVS
;
A
#
# COMPACT_ATOMS: atom_id res chain seq x y z
N MET A 1 -8.60 -0.66 -4.57
CA MET A 1 -7.22 -1.01 -4.98
C MET A 1 -6.83 -0.48 -6.35
N ALA A 2 -7.77 -0.33 -7.27
CA ALA A 2 -7.46 0.19 -8.62
C ALA A 2 -6.81 1.58 -8.60
N GLU A 3 -7.25 2.43 -7.69
CA GLU A 3 -6.66 3.77 -7.51
C GLU A 3 -5.19 3.69 -7.11
N GLY A 4 -4.86 2.83 -6.15
CA GLY A 4 -3.48 2.65 -5.71
C GLY A 4 -2.60 2.08 -6.81
N LEU A 5 -3.10 1.13 -7.58
CA LEU A 5 -2.38 0.59 -8.73
C LEU A 5 -2.09 1.66 -9.78
N ARG A 6 -3.06 2.52 -10.05
CA ARG A 6 -2.87 3.63 -10.99
C ARG A 6 -1.85 4.64 -10.48
N ASP A 7 -1.94 5.00 -9.22
CA ASP A 7 -1.01 5.96 -8.62
C ASP A 7 0.41 5.41 -8.65
N LEU A 8 0.57 4.13 -8.32
CA LEU A 8 1.87 3.48 -8.33
C LEU A 8 2.45 3.43 -9.75
N ALA A 9 1.64 3.07 -10.74
CA ALA A 9 2.07 3.03 -12.13
C ALA A 9 2.46 4.41 -12.67
N ALA A 10 1.82 5.46 -12.17
CA ALA A 10 2.12 6.83 -12.56
C ALA A 10 3.28 7.44 -11.78
N GLY A 11 3.81 6.73 -10.78
CA GLY A 11 4.88 7.24 -9.92
C GLY A 11 4.39 8.27 -8.91
N ARG A 12 3.10 8.30 -8.59
CA ARG A 12 2.55 9.21 -7.59
C ARG A 12 2.58 8.54 -6.21
N GLU A 13 3.22 9.19 -5.28
CA GLU A 13 3.30 8.69 -3.90
C GLU A 13 2.05 9.08 -3.13
N THR A 14 1.17 8.10 -2.91
CA THR A 14 -0.08 8.29 -2.17
C THR A 14 -0.23 7.17 -1.14
N ASP A 15 -1.15 7.36 -0.20
CA ASP A 15 -1.46 6.32 0.78
C ASP A 15 -1.96 5.05 0.08
N ALA A 16 -2.76 5.21 -0.96
CA ALA A 16 -3.26 4.07 -1.74
C ALA A 16 -2.13 3.31 -2.43
N ALA A 17 -1.13 4.01 -2.98
CA ALA A 17 0.02 3.38 -3.61
C ALA A 17 0.84 2.56 -2.60
N TRP A 18 1.09 3.11 -1.41
CA TRP A 18 1.79 2.37 -0.35
C TRP A 18 1.01 1.16 0.12
N LEU A 19 -0.33 1.27 0.20
CA LEU A 19 -1.18 0.14 0.56
C LEU A 19 -1.03 -1.01 -0.44
N VAL A 20 -0.99 -0.69 -1.73
CA VAL A 20 -0.74 -1.69 -2.78
C VAL A 20 0.60 -2.38 -2.57
N LEU A 21 1.65 -1.62 -2.23
CA LEU A 21 2.97 -2.20 -1.98
C LEU A 21 2.99 -3.13 -0.77
N ILE A 22 2.22 -2.83 0.27
CA ILE A 22 2.06 -3.72 1.42
C ILE A 22 1.48 -5.06 0.99
N GLY A 23 0.47 -5.03 0.14
CA GLY A 23 -0.22 -6.24 -0.34
C GLY A 23 0.40 -6.89 -1.56
N ALA A 24 1.48 -6.33 -2.12
CA ALA A 24 2.03 -6.77 -3.39
C ALA A 24 2.28 -8.29 -3.50
N PRO A 25 2.90 -8.97 -2.50
CA PRO A 25 3.12 -10.41 -2.63
C PRO A 25 1.83 -11.21 -2.81
N ARG A 26 0.78 -10.87 -2.06
CA ARG A 26 -0.51 -11.56 -2.17
C ARG A 26 -1.28 -11.18 -3.42
N LEU A 27 -1.26 -9.89 -3.77
CA LEU A 27 -1.92 -9.41 -4.99
C LEU A 27 -1.31 -10.08 -6.23
N THR A 28 0.01 -10.22 -6.26
CA THR A 28 0.69 -10.94 -7.33
C THR A 28 0.26 -12.40 -7.39
N GLY A 29 0.11 -13.04 -6.23
CA GLY A 29 -0.37 -14.41 -6.13
C GLY A 29 -1.81 -14.58 -6.63
N LEU A 30 -2.61 -13.51 -6.60
CA LEU A 30 -3.98 -13.51 -7.12
C LEU A 30 -4.06 -13.20 -8.62
N GLY A 31 -2.92 -13.01 -9.27
CA GLY A 31 -2.85 -12.71 -10.70
C GLY A 31 -2.92 -11.23 -11.04
N ILE A 32 -2.81 -10.36 -10.04
CA ILE A 32 -2.84 -8.91 -10.24
C ILE A 32 -1.41 -8.44 -10.51
N THR A 33 -1.22 -7.68 -11.59
CA THR A 33 0.07 -7.09 -11.89
C THR A 33 0.28 -5.84 -11.04
N VAL A 34 1.30 -5.88 -10.18
CA VAL A 34 1.65 -4.74 -9.33
C VAL A 34 2.88 -4.06 -9.91
N PRO A 35 2.78 -2.77 -10.31
CA PRO A 35 3.95 -2.04 -10.83
C PRO A 35 5.02 -1.89 -9.76
N PRO A 36 6.31 -1.87 -10.12
CA PRO A 36 7.38 -1.61 -9.17
C PRO A 36 7.35 -0.15 -8.71
N PRO A 37 7.72 0.14 -7.45
CA PRO A 37 7.80 1.52 -7.00
C PRO A 37 8.98 2.25 -7.67
N PRO A 38 8.90 3.58 -7.81
CA PRO A 38 10.06 4.36 -8.23
C PRO A 38 11.25 4.12 -7.29
N ALA A 39 12.45 4.07 -7.86
CA ALA A 39 13.66 3.79 -7.08
C ALA A 39 13.87 4.81 -5.96
N GLU A 40 13.48 6.05 -6.17
CA GLU A 40 13.61 7.12 -5.18
C GLU A 40 12.79 6.88 -3.91
N TRP A 41 11.70 6.11 -3.99
CA TRP A 41 10.92 5.76 -2.81
C TRP A 41 11.67 4.79 -1.90
N LEU A 42 12.56 4.00 -2.47
CA LEU A 42 13.31 2.97 -1.75
C LEU A 42 14.68 3.47 -1.27
N SER A 43 15.22 4.48 -1.93
CA SER A 43 16.58 4.95 -1.66
C SER A 43 16.67 5.95 -0.50
N ALA A 44 15.57 6.59 -0.13
CA ALA A 44 15.58 7.69 0.84
C ALA A 44 15.40 7.22 2.28
N GLY A 45 15.21 5.94 2.54
CA GLY A 45 14.82 5.48 3.86
C GLY A 45 15.78 4.51 4.49
N HIS A 46 15.82 4.53 5.80
CA HIS A 46 16.54 3.54 6.59
C HIS A 46 15.73 2.26 6.76
N ASP A 47 14.42 2.35 6.52
CA ASP A 47 13.52 1.22 6.62
C ASP A 47 12.72 1.07 5.32
N PRO A 48 13.02 0.04 4.50
CA PRO A 48 12.33 -0.17 3.24
C PRO A 48 10.93 -0.75 3.37
N SER A 49 10.44 -1.02 4.58
CA SER A 49 9.13 -1.62 4.80
C SER A 49 8.02 -0.68 4.35
N PRO A 50 7.14 -1.13 3.41
CA PRO A 50 6.00 -0.30 2.99
C PRO A 50 5.03 0.01 4.12
N GLU A 51 4.90 -0.89 5.09
CA GLU A 51 4.05 -0.68 6.26
C GLU A 51 4.51 0.53 7.07
N HIS A 52 5.80 0.61 7.34
CA HIS A 52 6.39 1.72 8.07
C HIS A 52 6.25 3.04 7.31
N ARG A 53 6.44 3.00 6.01
CA ARG A 53 6.30 4.18 5.15
C ARG A 53 4.89 4.72 5.15
N LEU A 54 3.90 3.84 5.03
CA LEU A 54 2.50 4.24 5.06
C LEU A 54 2.16 4.86 6.42
N TYR A 55 2.54 4.22 7.50
CA TYR A 55 2.28 4.75 8.84
C TYR A 55 2.94 6.11 9.04
N ALA A 56 4.17 6.28 8.60
CA ALA A 56 4.89 7.54 8.71
C ALA A 56 4.20 8.67 7.94
N ARG A 57 3.65 8.38 6.76
CA ARG A 57 2.89 9.36 5.99
C ARG A 57 1.62 9.79 6.72
N LEU A 58 0.90 8.84 7.29
CA LEU A 58 -0.31 9.13 8.04
C LEU A 58 0.00 9.94 9.30
N ALA A 59 1.08 9.60 9.99
CA ALA A 59 1.52 10.32 11.18
C ALA A 59 1.98 11.74 10.87
N ALA A 60 2.61 11.94 9.71
CA ALA A 60 3.03 13.28 9.29
C ALA A 60 1.84 14.18 8.99
N SER A 61 0.74 13.58 8.51
CA SER A 61 -0.49 14.31 8.18
C SER A 61 -1.33 14.59 9.42
N ASP A 62 -1.53 13.56 10.27
CA ASP A 62 -2.32 13.65 11.49
C ASP A 62 -1.87 12.56 12.47
N PRO A 63 -0.93 12.87 13.38
CA PRO A 63 -0.41 11.87 14.31
C PRO A 63 -1.47 11.29 15.24
N ASP A 64 -2.52 12.04 15.57
CA ASP A 64 -3.54 11.57 16.50
C ASP A 64 -4.42 10.49 15.90
N SER A 65 -4.65 10.51 14.59
CA SER A 65 -5.50 9.55 13.91
C SER A 65 -4.73 8.52 13.09
N ALA A 66 -3.40 8.59 13.05
CA ALA A 66 -2.57 7.74 12.19
C ALA A 66 -2.82 6.26 12.43
N HIS A 67 -2.90 5.83 13.68
CA HIS A 67 -3.10 4.42 14.03
C HIS A 67 -4.45 3.91 13.54
N SER A 68 -5.51 4.67 13.76
CA SER A 68 -6.85 4.30 13.31
C SER A 68 -6.96 4.25 11.78
N ARG A 69 -6.35 5.23 11.11
CA ARG A 69 -6.35 5.29 9.65
C ARG A 69 -5.55 4.15 9.05
N TYR A 70 -4.40 3.84 9.63
CA TYR A 70 -3.58 2.72 9.19
C TYR A 70 -4.36 1.40 9.31
N ASN A 71 -5.00 1.16 10.44
CA ASN A 71 -5.79 -0.04 10.65
C ASN A 71 -6.96 -0.15 9.66
N ALA A 72 -7.63 0.97 9.38
CA ALA A 72 -8.73 0.98 8.41
C ALA A 72 -8.25 0.62 7.00
N LEU A 73 -7.10 1.15 6.59
CA LEU A 73 -6.53 0.86 5.28
C LEU A 73 -6.11 -0.61 5.17
N VAL A 74 -5.47 -1.15 6.19
CA VAL A 74 -5.06 -2.56 6.22
C VAL A 74 -6.28 -3.48 6.16
N ARG A 75 -7.37 -3.14 6.86
CA ARG A 75 -8.60 -3.90 6.78
C ARG A 75 -9.18 -3.91 5.37
N THR A 76 -9.14 -2.78 4.68
CA THR A 76 -9.57 -2.68 3.29
C THR A 76 -8.76 -3.60 2.41
N LEU A 77 -7.45 -3.62 2.59
CA LEU A 77 -6.56 -4.51 1.84
C LEU A 77 -6.89 -5.98 2.10
N VAL A 78 -7.02 -6.36 3.36
CA VAL A 78 -7.34 -7.75 3.73
C VAL A 78 -8.67 -8.18 3.15
N SER A 79 -9.68 -7.31 3.20
CA SER A 79 -10.99 -7.61 2.61
C SER A 79 -10.88 -7.83 1.10
N PHE A 80 -10.10 -7.02 0.42
CA PHE A 80 -9.86 -7.17 -1.01
C PHE A 80 -9.17 -8.51 -1.32
N GLU A 81 -8.14 -8.86 -0.55
CA GLU A 81 -7.41 -10.11 -0.74
C GLU A 81 -8.33 -11.33 -0.55
N ARG A 82 -9.17 -11.30 0.49
CA ARG A 82 -10.13 -12.37 0.75
C ARG A 82 -11.15 -12.52 -0.37
N ALA A 83 -11.64 -11.41 -0.87
CA ALA A 83 -12.57 -11.44 -2.00
C ALA A 83 -11.92 -12.07 -3.23
N GLY A 84 -10.65 -11.75 -3.49
CA GLY A 84 -9.89 -12.35 -4.58
C GLY A 84 -9.71 -13.85 -4.40
N GLU A 85 -9.41 -14.29 -3.19
CA GLU A 85 -9.26 -15.72 -2.89
C GLU A 85 -10.55 -16.49 -3.08
N CYS A 86 -11.68 -15.89 -2.71
CA CYS A 86 -12.99 -16.53 -2.88
C CYS A 86 -13.40 -16.68 -4.34
N VAL A 87 -12.93 -15.80 -5.21
CA VAL A 87 -13.30 -15.80 -6.63
C VAL A 87 -12.36 -16.70 -7.45
N SER A 88 -11.15 -16.86 -7.00
CA SER A 88 -10.16 -17.67 -7.69
C SER A 88 -10.24 -19.11 -7.25
#